data_d21707acaa3d2f57fa3d8115fcfe40e9
#
_entry.id   d21707acaa3d2f57fa3d8115fcfe40e9
#
_cell.length_a   1.000
_cell.length_b   1.000
_cell.length_c   1.000
_cell.angle_alpha   90.00
_cell.angle_beta   90.00
_cell.angle_gamma   90.00
#
_symmetry.space_group_name_H-M   'P 1'
#
loop_
_entity.id
_entity.type
_entity.pdbx_description
1 polymer ?
#
loop_
_entity_poly.entity_id
_entity_poly.type
_entity_poly.pdbx_seq_one_letter_code
_entity_poly.pdbx_strand_id
1 'polypeptide(L)'
;MLILYLIKKEFLQMNRNHFLKVLALVYPVVVMCVFPWVMRMDVKNVAVVVVDNDHSTLSQQLVHRIEASHYFVFKGQKASYTDALSAVERCEADVIVEVPAHFERNKTRGEHPQIQIAVNAVNGSKGMLGASYMN
;
A
#
# COMPACT_ATOMS: atom_id res chain seq x y z
N MET A 1 -47.82 9.49 -10.20
CA MET A 1 -48.77 8.79 -9.28
C MET A 1 -48.49 7.29 -9.17
N LEU A 2 -48.23 6.58 -10.28
CA LEU A 2 -47.97 5.13 -10.29
C LEU A 2 -46.75 4.71 -9.44
N ILE A 3 -45.63 5.48 -9.51
CA ILE A 3 -44.39 5.19 -8.77
C ILE A 3 -44.61 5.27 -7.25
N LEU A 4 -45.32 6.27 -6.79
CA LEU A 4 -45.66 6.41 -5.35
C LEU A 4 -46.51 5.26 -4.82
N TYR A 5 -47.41 4.74 -5.65
CA TYR A 5 -48.25 3.59 -5.30
C TYR A 5 -47.42 2.30 -5.23
N LEU A 6 -46.46 2.12 -6.17
CA LEU A 6 -45.53 1.00 -6.16
C LEU A 6 -44.64 1.02 -4.91
N ILE A 7 -44.05 2.17 -4.58
CA ILE A 7 -43.20 2.32 -3.37
C ILE A 7 -44.02 2.02 -2.11
N LYS A 8 -45.26 2.53 -2.02
CA LYS A 8 -46.13 2.26 -0.87
C LYS A 8 -46.52 0.79 -0.74
N LYS A 9 -46.76 0.11 -1.85
CA LYS A 9 -47.03 -1.33 -1.89
C LYS A 9 -45.84 -2.14 -1.42
N GLU A 10 -44.65 -1.84 -1.92
CA GLU A 10 -43.37 -2.49 -1.53
C GLU A 10 -43.09 -2.30 -0.03
N PHE A 11 -43.31 -1.09 0.48
CA PHE A 11 -43.10 -0.78 1.89
C PHE A 11 -44.10 -1.53 2.81
N LEU A 12 -45.35 -1.67 2.38
CA LEU A 12 -46.36 -2.44 3.10
C LEU A 12 -46.07 -3.95 3.05
N GLN A 13 -45.54 -4.44 1.94
CA GLN A 13 -45.16 -5.84 1.77
C GLN A 13 -43.93 -6.17 2.62
N MET A 14 -42.93 -5.28 2.68
CA MET A 14 -41.78 -5.38 3.60
C MET A 14 -42.26 -5.40 5.07
N ASN A 15 -43.21 -4.55 5.41
CA ASN A 15 -43.71 -4.47 6.80
C ASN A 15 -44.51 -5.71 7.24
N ARG A 16 -45.06 -6.45 6.30
CA ARG A 16 -45.79 -7.69 6.57
C ARG A 16 -44.88 -8.91 6.69
N ASN A 17 -43.69 -8.86 6.09
CA ASN A 17 -42.71 -9.95 6.16
C ASN A 17 -41.69 -9.70 7.26
N HIS A 18 -41.73 -10.48 8.33
CA HIS A 18 -40.86 -10.35 9.49
C HIS A 18 -39.40 -10.59 9.14
N PHE A 19 -39.14 -11.50 8.20
CA PHE A 19 -37.80 -11.82 7.72
C PHE A 19 -37.14 -10.62 7.00
N LEU A 20 -37.90 -9.91 6.15
CA LEU A 20 -37.36 -8.73 5.43
C LEU A 20 -37.06 -7.55 6.37
N LYS A 21 -37.82 -7.37 7.45
CA LYS A 21 -37.53 -6.35 8.47
C LYS A 21 -36.22 -6.63 9.19
N VAL A 22 -36.05 -7.88 9.63
CA VAL A 22 -34.84 -8.31 10.32
C VAL A 22 -33.61 -8.17 9.39
N LEU A 23 -33.77 -8.60 8.14
CA LEU A 23 -32.70 -8.49 7.14
C LEU A 23 -32.33 -7.03 6.86
N ALA A 24 -33.34 -6.16 6.69
CA ALA A 24 -33.12 -4.74 6.44
C ALA A 24 -32.44 -4.00 7.60
N LEU A 25 -32.66 -4.45 8.84
CA LEU A 25 -32.02 -3.89 10.03
C LEU A 25 -30.62 -4.49 10.26
N VAL A 26 -30.50 -5.81 10.12
CA VAL A 26 -29.27 -6.55 10.42
C VAL A 26 -28.21 -6.31 9.34
N TYR A 27 -28.61 -6.23 8.06
CA TYR A 27 -27.69 -6.05 6.95
C TYR A 27 -26.78 -4.82 7.08
N PRO A 28 -27.28 -3.60 7.33
CA PRO A 28 -26.39 -2.44 7.49
C PRO A 28 -25.49 -2.56 8.73
N VAL A 29 -25.96 -3.19 9.80
CA VAL A 29 -25.14 -3.41 11.01
C VAL A 29 -23.99 -4.39 10.71
N VAL A 30 -24.30 -5.49 10.03
CA VAL A 30 -23.30 -6.48 9.61
C VAL A 30 -22.28 -5.84 8.66
N VAL A 31 -22.72 -5.06 7.69
CA VAL A 31 -21.82 -4.36 6.77
C VAL A 31 -20.94 -3.38 7.52
N MET A 32 -21.48 -2.58 8.46
CA MET A 32 -20.69 -1.64 9.27
C MET A 32 -19.66 -2.35 10.17
N CYS A 33 -19.94 -3.54 10.67
CA CYS A 33 -19.00 -4.28 11.50
C CYS A 33 -17.95 -5.05 10.68
N VAL A 34 -18.39 -5.68 9.57
CA VAL A 34 -17.52 -6.54 8.75
C VAL A 34 -16.63 -5.71 7.83
N PHE A 35 -17.14 -4.60 7.27
CA PHE A 35 -16.42 -3.78 6.31
C PHE A 35 -15.11 -3.18 6.86
N PRO A 36 -15.07 -2.58 8.07
CA PRO A 36 -13.83 -2.12 8.67
C PRO A 36 -12.84 -3.26 8.98
N TRP A 37 -13.35 -4.45 9.28
CA TRP A 37 -12.51 -5.61 9.56
C TRP A 37 -11.87 -6.17 8.29
N VAL A 38 -12.62 -6.25 7.20
CA VAL A 38 -12.11 -6.64 5.87
C VAL A 38 -11.17 -5.57 5.29
N MET A 39 -11.45 -4.29 5.55
CA MET A 39 -10.60 -3.18 5.09
C MET A 39 -9.31 -3.00 5.91
N ARG A 40 -9.19 -3.62 7.06
CA ARG A 40 -7.89 -3.75 7.75
C ARG A 40 -7.01 -4.79 7.04
N MET A 41 -6.86 -4.66 5.74
CA MET A 41 -5.69 -5.21 5.08
C MET A 41 -4.50 -4.34 5.51
N ASP A 42 -3.95 -4.68 6.66
CA ASP A 42 -2.61 -4.24 7.02
C ASP A 42 -1.71 -4.61 5.85
N VAL A 43 -1.29 -3.61 5.10
CA VAL A 43 -0.25 -3.77 4.08
C VAL A 43 1.07 -3.91 4.85
N LYS A 44 1.16 -4.99 5.59
CA LYS A 44 2.38 -5.51 6.18
C LYS A 44 3.01 -6.37 5.09
N ASN A 45 4.32 -6.29 4.99
CA ASN A 45 5.13 -7.06 4.03
C ASN A 45 5.21 -6.47 2.62
N VAL A 46 5.44 -5.16 2.50
CA VAL A 46 5.91 -4.59 1.23
C VAL A 46 7.35 -5.05 1.01
N ALA A 47 7.57 -5.86 0.00
CA ALA A 47 8.90 -6.35 -0.35
C ALA A 47 9.73 -5.23 -0.98
N VAL A 48 10.81 -4.81 -0.31
CA VAL A 48 11.67 -3.71 -0.75
C VAL A 48 13.05 -4.24 -1.15
N VAL A 49 13.49 -3.80 -2.32
CA VAL A 49 14.87 -3.99 -2.82
C VAL A 49 15.53 -2.62 -2.89
N VAL A 50 16.75 -2.53 -2.42
CA VAL A 50 17.55 -1.30 -2.43
C VAL A 50 18.67 -1.41 -3.43
N VAL A 51 18.88 -0.35 -4.23
CA VAL A 51 20.06 -0.14 -5.09
C VAL A 51 20.82 1.03 -4.51
N ASP A 52 21.98 0.75 -3.92
CA ASP A 52 22.83 1.77 -3.33
C ASP A 52 24.02 2.04 -4.25
N ASN A 53 23.99 3.19 -4.92
CA ASN A 53 25.07 3.64 -5.81
C ASN A 53 26.09 4.55 -5.10
N ASP A 54 25.82 4.93 -3.84
CA ASP A 54 26.70 5.84 -3.08
C ASP A 54 27.66 5.08 -2.15
N HIS A 55 27.22 3.97 -1.58
CA HIS A 55 27.97 3.15 -0.61
C HIS A 55 28.55 3.97 0.57
N SER A 56 27.90 5.06 0.92
CA SER A 56 28.30 5.95 2.01
C SER A 56 27.76 5.50 3.36
N THR A 57 28.25 6.12 4.44
CA THR A 57 27.72 5.85 5.79
C THR A 57 26.25 6.26 5.92
N LEU A 58 25.86 7.33 5.24
CA LEU A 58 24.47 7.80 5.23
C LEU A 58 23.54 6.87 4.44
N SER A 59 23.99 6.34 3.28
CA SER A 59 23.20 5.38 2.52
C SER A 59 22.99 4.08 3.29
N GLN A 60 24.02 3.57 3.96
CA GLN A 60 23.93 2.39 4.81
C GLN A 60 22.96 2.58 5.99
N GLN A 61 22.99 3.75 6.65
CA GLN A 61 22.03 4.06 7.70
C GLN A 61 20.58 4.07 7.18
N LEU A 62 20.36 4.57 5.97
CA LEU A 62 19.05 4.52 5.32
C LEU A 62 18.60 3.07 5.11
N VAL A 63 19.48 2.23 4.57
CA VAL A 63 19.20 0.81 4.35
C VAL A 63 18.85 0.10 5.67
N HIS A 64 19.63 0.34 6.73
CA HIS A 64 19.34 -0.23 8.04
C HIS A 64 18.00 0.23 8.62
N ARG A 65 17.59 1.47 8.37
CA ARG A 65 16.25 1.95 8.79
C ARG A 65 15.13 1.26 8.03
N ILE A 66 15.32 1.01 6.74
CA ILE A 66 14.36 0.25 5.92
C ILE A 66 14.27 -1.20 6.43
N GLU A 67 15.40 -1.82 6.69
CA GLU A 67 15.49 -3.19 7.22
C GLU A 67 14.84 -3.34 8.60
N ALA A 68 15.05 -2.36 9.48
CA ALA A 68 14.47 -2.35 10.83
C ALA A 68 12.97 -2.00 10.85
N SER A 69 12.40 -1.59 9.74
CA SER A 69 10.99 -1.21 9.66
C SER A 69 10.08 -2.43 9.66
N HIS A 70 9.05 -2.43 10.53
CA HIS A 70 8.04 -3.49 10.58
C HIS A 70 7.07 -3.50 9.38
N TYR A 71 7.11 -2.48 8.54
CA TYR A 71 6.23 -2.34 7.38
C TYR A 71 6.84 -2.92 6.11
N PHE A 72 8.17 -3.06 6.07
CA PHE A 72 8.91 -3.50 4.91
C PHE A 72 9.56 -4.87 5.14
N VAL A 73 9.53 -5.70 4.11
CA VAL A 73 10.31 -6.93 4.04
C VAL A 73 11.51 -6.65 3.15
N PHE A 74 12.66 -6.43 3.78
CA PHE A 74 13.90 -6.18 3.05
C PHE A 74 14.33 -7.46 2.30
N LYS A 75 14.43 -7.39 0.98
CA LYS A 75 14.81 -8.50 0.10
C LYS A 75 16.28 -8.47 -0.32
N GLY A 76 17.03 -7.51 0.21
CA GLY A 76 18.45 -7.35 -0.04
C GLY A 76 18.78 -6.15 -0.91
N GLN A 77 20.08 -5.91 -1.04
CA GLN A 77 20.64 -4.92 -1.95
C GLN A 77 20.92 -5.57 -3.30
N LYS A 78 20.70 -4.82 -4.38
CA LYS A 78 21.08 -5.20 -5.75
C LYS A 78 22.16 -4.25 -6.26
N ALA A 79 23.04 -4.80 -7.09
CA ALA A 79 24.15 -4.05 -7.65
C ALA A 79 23.72 -3.06 -8.75
N SER A 80 22.57 -3.32 -9.38
CA SER A 80 22.08 -2.53 -10.50
C SER A 80 20.58 -2.36 -10.45
N TYR A 81 20.11 -1.24 -10.99
CA TYR A 81 18.67 -1.01 -11.19
C TYR A 81 18.01 -2.10 -12.06
N THR A 82 18.73 -2.59 -13.06
CA THR A 82 18.26 -3.66 -13.94
C THR A 82 18.01 -4.98 -13.18
N ASP A 83 18.91 -5.30 -12.23
CA ASP A 83 18.73 -6.47 -11.36
C ASP A 83 17.55 -6.30 -10.40
N ALA A 84 17.38 -5.09 -9.87
CA ALA A 84 16.23 -4.77 -9.04
C ALA A 84 14.91 -4.84 -9.83
N LEU A 85 14.91 -4.35 -11.07
CA LEU A 85 13.74 -4.43 -11.96
C LEU A 85 13.37 -5.89 -12.26
N SER A 86 14.34 -6.75 -12.52
CA SER A 86 14.11 -8.17 -12.73
C SER A 86 13.50 -8.87 -11.51
N ALA A 87 13.84 -8.45 -10.29
CA ALA A 87 13.23 -8.94 -9.06
C ALA A 87 11.76 -8.50 -8.94
N VAL A 88 11.44 -7.29 -9.39
CA VAL A 88 10.06 -6.79 -9.45
C VAL A 88 9.24 -7.54 -10.49
N GLU A 89 9.80 -7.81 -11.66
CA GLU A 89 9.14 -8.59 -12.72
C GLU A 89 8.83 -10.03 -12.28
N ARG A 90 9.70 -10.61 -11.46
CA ARG A 90 9.48 -11.94 -10.84
C ARG A 90 8.54 -11.90 -9.63
N CYS A 91 7.96 -10.74 -9.31
CA CYS A 91 7.13 -10.55 -8.13
C CYS A 91 7.85 -10.85 -6.79
N GLU A 92 9.18 -10.78 -6.76
CA GLU A 92 9.99 -10.95 -5.55
C GLU A 92 10.09 -9.65 -4.75
N ALA A 93 9.91 -8.50 -5.41
CA ALA A 93 9.89 -7.17 -4.82
C ALA A 93 8.68 -6.35 -5.30
N ASP A 94 8.14 -5.53 -4.41
CA ASP A 94 7.05 -4.61 -4.69
C ASP A 94 7.55 -3.18 -4.94
N VAL A 95 8.69 -2.82 -4.31
CA VAL A 95 9.27 -1.47 -4.35
C VAL A 95 10.78 -1.55 -4.53
N ILE A 96 11.30 -0.67 -5.39
CA ILE A 96 12.74 -0.43 -5.57
C ILE A 96 13.05 0.94 -4.99
N VAL A 97 14.05 1.01 -4.12
CA VAL A 97 14.62 2.26 -3.61
C VAL A 97 16.01 2.42 -4.18
N GLU A 98 16.22 3.43 -4.99
CA GLU A 98 17.52 3.75 -5.56
C GLU A 98 18.12 4.98 -4.87
N VAL A 99 19.28 4.79 -4.27
CA VAL A 99 20.09 5.86 -3.69
C VAL A 99 21.09 6.32 -4.75
N PRO A 100 21.05 7.59 -5.18
CA PRO A 100 21.94 8.09 -6.22
C PRO A 100 23.40 8.18 -5.73
N ALA A 101 24.33 8.10 -6.67
CA ALA A 101 25.73 8.35 -6.39
C ALA A 101 25.95 9.76 -5.82
N HIS A 102 26.88 9.90 -4.89
CA HIS A 102 27.20 11.15 -4.18
C HIS A 102 26.08 11.68 -3.27
N PHE A 103 25.19 10.81 -2.81
CA PHE A 103 24.08 11.17 -1.93
C PHE A 103 24.54 11.89 -0.65
N GLU A 104 25.53 11.35 0.07
CA GLU A 104 26.08 11.95 1.30
C GLU A 104 26.77 13.29 1.02
N ARG A 105 27.54 13.35 -0.06
CA ARG A 105 28.27 14.56 -0.44
C ARG A 105 27.32 15.70 -0.80
N ASN A 106 26.27 15.43 -1.54
CA ASN A 106 25.30 16.43 -1.96
C ASN A 106 24.49 16.90 -0.75
N LYS A 107 24.11 16.00 0.14
CA LYS A 107 23.42 16.34 1.39
C LYS A 107 24.28 17.23 2.31
N THR A 108 25.57 16.94 2.42
CA THR A 108 26.52 17.73 3.22
C THR A 108 26.72 19.14 2.64
N ARG A 109 26.56 19.32 1.34
CA ARG A 109 26.61 20.63 0.66
C ARG A 109 25.35 21.46 0.77
N GLY A 110 24.30 20.94 1.45
CA GLY A 110 23.00 21.60 1.55
C GLY A 110 22.13 21.42 0.30
N GLU A 111 22.53 20.55 -0.63
CA GLU A 111 21.69 20.13 -1.73
C GLU A 111 20.64 19.11 -1.23
N HIS A 112 19.52 19.02 -1.90
CA HIS A 112 18.46 18.05 -1.60
C HIS A 112 18.55 16.89 -2.60
N PRO A 113 19.42 15.88 -2.37
CA PRO A 113 19.50 14.73 -3.26
C PRO A 113 18.17 13.95 -3.20
N GLN A 114 17.61 13.68 -4.37
CA GLN A 114 16.36 12.93 -4.47
C GLN A 114 16.66 11.43 -4.51
N ILE A 115 15.99 10.68 -3.67
CA ILE A 115 15.97 9.22 -3.72
C ILE A 115 14.88 8.82 -4.70
N GLN A 116 15.22 7.95 -5.64
CA GLN A 116 14.22 7.44 -6.58
C GLN A 116 13.52 6.23 -5.98
N ILE A 117 12.20 6.30 -5.94
CA ILE A 117 11.35 5.20 -5.50
C ILE A 117 10.53 4.72 -6.70
N ALA A 118 10.81 3.52 -7.17
CA ALA A 118 10.05 2.87 -8.22
C ALA A 118 9.14 1.79 -7.62
N VAL A 119 7.89 1.80 -8.03
CA VAL A 119 6.83 0.95 -7.48
C VAL A 119 6.27 0.05 -8.54
N ASN A 120 6.02 -1.22 -8.19
CA ASN A 120 5.35 -2.15 -9.09
C ASN A 120 3.88 -1.74 -9.29
N ALA A 121 3.54 -1.30 -10.48
CA ALA A 121 2.18 -0.87 -10.85
C ALA A 121 1.16 -2.03 -10.87
N VAL A 122 1.61 -3.26 -10.97
CA VAL A 122 0.73 -4.45 -11.00
C VAL A 122 0.05 -4.65 -9.64
N ASN A 123 0.75 -4.33 -8.54
CA ASN A 123 0.21 -4.32 -7.18
C ASN A 123 0.01 -2.88 -6.66
N GLY A 124 -0.72 -2.06 -7.41
CA GLY A 124 -0.85 -0.62 -7.19
C GLY A 124 -1.18 -0.20 -5.76
N SER A 125 -1.98 -0.99 -5.02
CA SER A 125 -2.32 -0.71 -3.63
C SER A 125 -1.12 -0.82 -2.68
N LYS A 126 -0.27 -1.83 -2.84
CA LYS A 126 0.93 -2.02 -2.00
C LYS A 126 2.02 -1.01 -2.35
N GLY A 127 2.16 -0.72 -3.63
CA GLY A 127 3.15 0.20 -4.10
C GLY A 127 2.89 1.64 -3.69
N MET A 128 1.66 2.11 -3.82
CA MET A 128 1.28 3.48 -3.45
C MET A 128 1.41 3.73 -1.94
N LEU A 129 1.06 2.74 -1.12
CA LEU A 129 1.24 2.81 0.33
C LEU A 129 2.71 2.75 0.71
N GLY A 130 3.52 1.89 0.08
CA GLY A 130 4.97 1.83 0.32
C GLY A 130 5.66 3.17 0.05
N ALA A 131 5.31 3.85 -1.05
CA ALA A 131 5.83 5.18 -1.36
C ALA A 131 5.39 6.26 -0.35
N SER A 132 4.16 6.18 0.16
CA SER A 132 3.64 7.16 1.14
C SER A 132 4.31 7.05 2.52
N TYR A 133 4.81 5.88 2.90
CA TYR A 133 5.53 5.67 4.16
C TYR A 133 7.02 6.05 4.08
N MET A 134 7.56 6.26 2.88
CA MET A 134 8.97 6.66 2.67
C MET A 134 9.14 8.18 2.49
N ASN A 135 8.06 8.94 2.38
CA ASN A 135 8.07 10.39 2.22
C ASN A 135 7.95 11.07 3.59
#